data_7433f1966a251fa54830a64f62f85ac0
#
_entry.id   7433f1966a251fa54830a64f62f85ac0
#
_cell.length_a   1.000
_cell.length_b   1.000
_cell.length_c   1.000
_cell.angle_alpha   90.00
_cell.angle_beta   90.00
_cell.angle_gamma   90.00
#
_symmetry.space_group_name_H-M   'P 1'
#
loop_
_entity.id
_entity.type
_entity.pdbx_description
1 polymer ?
#
loop_
_entity_poly.entity_id
_entity_poly.type
_entity_poly.pdbx_seq_one_letter_code
_entity_poly.pdbx_strand_id
1 'polypeptide(L)'
;MYHELTTPRLLVMDYIDGIQIDHIEELKSLGYDMTEIGEKTAENYCKQILEDGFFHADPHPGNLWISKGQIAWLDLGMAGHLSSNTKLLLRKAITALLENDIYSLKNVLLAFAEPQERVNHARLYTDIDDIVSKYVSMDFGTMRLGDLIERLLAAGQGSPACNYPGCHTACAKHDHDRRNFKCMCSGCKSVADFICTYVQSADP
;
A
#
# COMPACT_ATOMS: atom_id res chain seq x y z
N MET A 1 8.99 21.46 -10.07
CA MET A 1 7.94 22.47 -9.76
C MET A 1 8.62 23.82 -9.58
N TYR A 2 8.12 24.87 -10.24
CA TYR A 2 8.68 26.23 -10.21
C TYR A 2 7.91 27.07 -9.20
N HIS A 3 8.42 27.14 -7.98
CA HIS A 3 7.75 27.84 -6.87
C HIS A 3 7.52 29.33 -7.17
N GLU A 4 8.44 29.95 -7.90
CA GLU A 4 8.39 31.38 -8.26
C GLU A 4 7.27 31.70 -9.24
N LEU A 5 6.82 30.70 -10.03
CA LEU A 5 5.75 30.84 -11.02
C LEU A 5 4.42 30.23 -10.55
N THR A 6 4.43 29.48 -9.44
CA THR A 6 3.26 28.80 -8.89
C THR A 6 2.47 29.76 -7.99
N THR A 7 1.15 29.76 -8.13
CA THR A 7 0.22 30.54 -7.30
C THR A 7 -0.86 29.63 -6.72
N PRO A 8 -1.71 30.06 -5.79
CA PRO A 8 -2.83 29.26 -5.29
C PRO A 8 -3.82 28.77 -6.37
N ARG A 9 -3.75 29.33 -7.58
CA ARG A 9 -4.63 28.98 -8.72
C ARG A 9 -3.89 28.42 -9.93
N LEU A 10 -2.56 28.37 -9.90
CA LEU A 10 -1.73 27.95 -11.03
C LEU A 10 -0.54 27.15 -10.51
N LEU A 11 -0.44 25.89 -10.93
CA LEU A 11 0.73 25.05 -10.70
C LEU A 11 1.61 25.07 -11.95
N VAL A 12 2.89 25.43 -11.78
CA VAL A 12 3.88 25.41 -12.85
C VAL A 12 4.92 24.36 -12.54
N MET A 13 5.03 23.36 -13.43
CA MET A 13 5.96 22.23 -13.27
C MET A 13 6.55 21.83 -14.62
N ASP A 14 7.61 21.04 -14.59
CA ASP A 14 8.19 20.46 -15.79
C ASP A 14 7.18 19.57 -16.50
N TYR A 15 7.20 19.58 -17.81
CA TYR A 15 6.49 18.61 -18.62
C TYR A 15 7.20 17.26 -18.53
N ILE A 16 6.49 16.22 -18.18
CA ILE A 16 7.01 14.85 -18.16
C ILE A 16 6.63 14.19 -19.48
N ASP A 17 7.64 14.03 -20.34
CA ASP A 17 7.52 13.28 -21.59
C ASP A 17 7.72 11.79 -21.27
N GLY A 18 6.62 11.04 -21.25
CA GLY A 18 6.63 9.63 -20.82
C GLY A 18 5.37 8.90 -21.26
N ILE A 19 5.30 7.63 -20.88
CA ILE A 19 4.20 6.71 -21.19
C ILE A 19 3.59 6.25 -19.87
N GLN A 20 2.26 6.21 -19.78
CA GLN A 20 1.58 5.66 -18.61
C GLN A 20 1.97 4.18 -18.41
N ILE A 21 2.10 3.79 -17.15
CA ILE A 21 2.61 2.46 -16.80
C ILE A 21 1.68 1.31 -17.25
N ASP A 22 0.40 1.58 -17.48
CA ASP A 22 -0.61 0.64 -17.99
C ASP A 22 -0.66 0.53 -19.52
N HIS A 23 0.08 1.36 -20.25
CA HIS A 23 0.27 1.23 -21.69
C HIS A 23 1.34 0.18 -22.03
N ILE A 24 1.07 -1.07 -21.65
CA ILE A 24 2.03 -2.18 -21.64
C ILE A 24 2.59 -2.49 -23.02
N GLU A 25 1.73 -2.54 -24.05
CA GLU A 25 2.16 -2.86 -25.43
C GLU A 25 3.12 -1.79 -25.97
N GLU A 26 2.87 -0.53 -25.64
CA GLU A 26 3.73 0.57 -26.04
C GLU A 26 5.07 0.50 -25.31
N LEU A 27 5.07 0.25 -24.01
CA LEU A 27 6.29 0.09 -23.21
C LEU A 27 7.13 -1.09 -23.70
N LYS A 28 6.51 -2.26 -23.95
CA LYS A 28 7.19 -3.44 -24.53
C LYS A 28 7.78 -3.15 -25.90
N SER A 29 7.05 -2.42 -26.76
CA SER A 29 7.55 -2.07 -28.10
C SER A 29 8.80 -1.20 -28.08
N LEU A 30 8.99 -0.42 -27.01
CA LEU A 30 10.18 0.41 -26.74
C LEU A 30 11.30 -0.34 -26.00
N GLY A 31 11.10 -1.65 -25.73
CA GLY A 31 12.11 -2.50 -25.11
C GLY A 31 12.13 -2.46 -23.59
N TYR A 32 11.09 -1.94 -22.94
CA TYR A 32 10.98 -1.99 -21.48
C TYR A 32 10.58 -3.37 -21.00
N ASP A 33 11.23 -3.83 -19.93
CA ASP A 33 10.85 -5.04 -19.20
C ASP A 33 9.80 -4.69 -18.13
N MET A 34 8.63 -5.30 -18.24
CA MET A 34 7.51 -5.04 -17.34
C MET A 34 7.78 -5.60 -15.93
N THR A 35 8.56 -6.68 -15.81
CA THR A 35 8.96 -7.24 -14.51
C THR A 35 9.86 -6.24 -13.77
N GLU A 36 10.87 -5.70 -14.46
CA GLU A 36 11.75 -4.68 -13.90
C GLU A 36 10.97 -3.42 -13.48
N ILE A 37 10.02 -2.96 -14.31
CA ILE A 37 9.16 -1.83 -13.97
C ILE A 37 8.34 -2.12 -12.70
N GLY A 38 7.75 -3.31 -12.59
CA GLY A 38 6.97 -3.72 -11.43
C GLY A 38 7.81 -3.74 -10.15
N GLU A 39 8.98 -4.38 -10.19
CA GLU A 39 9.91 -4.45 -9.06
C GLU A 39 10.34 -3.05 -8.60
N LYS A 40 10.79 -2.21 -9.52
CA LYS A 40 11.19 -0.83 -9.21
C LYS A 40 10.03 0.02 -8.66
N THR A 41 8.82 -0.20 -9.15
CA THR A 41 7.63 0.49 -8.64
C THR A 41 7.36 0.07 -7.19
N ALA A 42 7.40 -1.23 -6.90
CA ALA A 42 7.24 -1.75 -5.55
C ALA A 42 8.32 -1.26 -4.60
N GLU A 43 9.59 -1.35 -4.99
CA GLU A 43 10.72 -0.86 -4.20
C GLU A 43 10.60 0.63 -3.88
N ASN A 44 10.29 1.44 -4.89
CA ASN A 44 10.14 2.88 -4.70
C ASN A 44 8.97 3.20 -3.75
N TYR A 45 7.83 2.51 -3.89
CA TYR A 45 6.69 2.73 -3.02
C TYR A 45 6.95 2.26 -1.59
N CYS A 46 7.61 1.12 -1.41
CA CYS A 46 8.06 0.66 -0.09
C CYS A 46 9.03 1.66 0.57
N LYS A 47 9.94 2.24 -0.20
CA LYS A 47 10.85 3.26 0.29
C LYS A 47 10.11 4.51 0.76
N GLN A 48 9.15 5.01 -0.02
CA GLN A 48 8.31 6.15 0.37
C GLN A 48 7.63 5.90 1.73
N ILE A 49 7.12 4.68 1.97
CA ILE A 49 6.40 4.31 3.19
C ILE A 49 7.36 4.08 4.36
N LEU A 50 8.34 3.17 4.18
CA LEU A 50 9.13 2.63 5.29
C LEU A 50 10.34 3.49 5.66
N GLU A 51 10.92 4.22 4.70
CA GLU A 51 12.08 5.06 4.92
C GLU A 51 11.68 6.52 5.03
N ASP A 52 11.12 7.09 3.96
CA ASP A 52 10.83 8.51 3.90
C ASP A 52 9.65 8.88 4.82
N GLY A 53 8.65 7.99 4.92
CA GLY A 53 7.41 8.25 5.66
C GLY A 53 6.53 9.30 5.00
N PHE A 54 6.83 9.64 3.76
CA PHE A 54 6.06 10.49 2.88
C PHE A 54 5.78 9.71 1.61
N PHE A 55 4.52 9.51 1.26
CA PHE A 55 4.14 8.62 0.19
C PHE A 55 2.97 9.16 -0.63
N HIS A 56 2.90 8.72 -1.88
CA HIS A 56 1.77 8.98 -2.76
C HIS A 56 0.54 8.21 -2.27
N ALA A 57 -0.54 8.92 -1.92
CA ALA A 57 -1.71 8.29 -1.30
C ALA A 57 -2.73 7.73 -2.32
N ASP A 58 -2.53 8.00 -3.61
CA ASP A 58 -3.37 7.51 -4.72
C ASP A 58 -2.51 6.98 -5.88
N PRO A 59 -1.72 5.90 -5.70
CA PRO A 59 -0.79 5.37 -6.69
C PRO A 59 -1.49 4.49 -7.73
N HIS A 60 -2.58 4.98 -8.32
CA HIS A 60 -3.20 4.25 -9.43
C HIS A 60 -2.35 4.39 -10.72
N PRO A 61 -2.46 3.45 -11.68
CA PRO A 61 -1.62 3.45 -12.87
C PRO A 61 -1.61 4.74 -13.69
N GLY A 62 -2.71 5.50 -13.71
CA GLY A 62 -2.80 6.79 -14.39
C GLY A 62 -1.85 7.86 -13.83
N ASN A 63 -1.42 7.72 -12.57
CA ASN A 63 -0.50 8.62 -11.90
C ASN A 63 0.97 8.15 -11.97
N LEU A 64 1.21 7.01 -12.63
CA LEU A 64 2.52 6.40 -12.78
C LEU A 64 2.95 6.43 -14.25
N TRP A 65 4.03 7.12 -14.55
CA TRP A 65 4.55 7.26 -15.90
C TRP A 65 5.99 6.77 -15.99
N ILE A 66 6.35 6.21 -17.13
CA ILE A 66 7.74 5.83 -17.43
C ILE A 66 8.31 6.88 -18.35
N SER A 67 9.32 7.58 -17.90
CA SER A 67 10.04 8.61 -18.65
C SER A 67 11.53 8.37 -18.60
N LYS A 68 12.17 8.15 -19.75
CA LYS A 68 13.63 7.96 -19.88
C LYS A 68 14.18 6.87 -18.93
N GLY A 69 13.43 5.78 -18.75
CA GLY A 69 13.82 4.69 -17.86
C GLY A 69 13.60 4.96 -16.36
N GLN A 70 12.93 6.05 -16.01
CA GLN A 70 12.59 6.42 -14.63
C GLN A 70 11.09 6.39 -14.42
N ILE A 71 10.68 6.06 -13.20
CA ILE A 71 9.28 6.13 -12.78
C ILE A 71 8.98 7.55 -12.32
N ALA A 72 8.02 8.20 -12.96
CA ALA A 72 7.53 9.51 -12.59
C ALA A 72 6.16 9.38 -11.89
N TRP A 73 6.08 9.95 -10.69
CA TRP A 73 4.84 10.04 -9.90
C TRP A 73 4.18 11.38 -10.20
N LEU A 74 2.97 11.32 -10.73
CA LEU A 74 2.16 12.49 -11.08
C LEU A 74 0.97 12.63 -10.14
N ASP A 75 0.32 13.78 -10.18
CA ASP A 75 -0.82 14.12 -9.33
C ASP A 75 -0.55 13.94 -7.82
N LEU A 76 0.36 14.75 -7.30
CA LEU A 76 0.69 14.78 -5.88
C LEU A 76 -0.40 15.48 -5.02
N GLY A 77 -1.62 15.61 -5.52
CA GLY A 77 -2.77 16.20 -4.80
C GLY A 77 -3.16 15.40 -3.55
N MET A 78 -2.84 14.10 -3.54
CA MET A 78 -3.01 13.23 -2.37
C MET A 78 -1.65 12.66 -1.95
N ALA A 79 -1.08 13.24 -0.90
CA ALA A 79 0.13 12.70 -0.28
C ALA A 79 -0.15 12.37 1.19
N GLY A 80 0.41 11.25 1.65
CA GLY A 80 0.34 10.82 3.04
C GLY A 80 1.65 11.02 3.78
N HIS A 81 1.57 11.22 5.08
CA HIS A 81 2.73 11.32 5.96
C HIS A 81 2.56 10.41 7.17
N LEU A 82 3.54 9.53 7.41
CA LEU A 82 3.56 8.62 8.54
C LEU A 82 4.43 9.16 9.68
N SER A 83 3.91 9.11 10.90
CA SER A 83 4.71 9.41 12.09
C SER A 83 5.84 8.39 12.28
N SER A 84 6.86 8.76 13.02
CA SER A 84 7.96 7.85 13.36
C SER A 84 7.47 6.61 14.12
N ASN A 85 6.44 6.76 14.95
CA ASN A 85 5.82 5.65 15.66
C ASN A 85 5.10 4.69 14.69
N THR A 86 4.34 5.21 13.75
CA THR A 86 3.65 4.41 12.73
C THR A 86 4.63 3.64 11.86
N LYS A 87 5.74 4.27 11.43
CA LYS A 87 6.82 3.58 10.71
C LYS A 87 7.43 2.45 11.53
N LEU A 88 7.68 2.67 12.82
CA LEU A 88 8.20 1.64 13.71
C LEU A 88 7.24 0.45 13.85
N LEU A 89 5.95 0.72 14.02
CA LEU A 89 4.93 -0.33 14.11
C LEU A 89 4.83 -1.12 12.80
N LEU A 90 4.89 -0.46 11.64
CA LEU A 90 4.91 -1.14 10.34
C LEU A 90 6.11 -2.08 10.19
N ARG A 91 7.31 -1.60 10.53
CA ARG A 91 8.51 -2.45 10.49
C ARG A 91 8.37 -3.67 11.40
N LYS A 92 7.86 -3.48 12.63
CA LYS A 92 7.57 -4.59 13.55
C LYS A 92 6.54 -5.56 12.99
N ALA A 93 5.48 -5.07 12.32
CA ALA A 93 4.49 -5.93 11.68
C ALA A 93 5.12 -6.78 10.58
N ILE A 94 5.95 -6.17 9.71
CA ILE A 94 6.65 -6.88 8.63
C ILE A 94 7.58 -7.94 9.20
N THR A 95 8.41 -7.60 10.21
CA THR A 95 9.30 -8.55 10.87
C THR A 95 8.51 -9.72 11.48
N ALA A 96 7.43 -9.42 12.20
CA ALA A 96 6.59 -10.45 12.81
C ALA A 96 5.94 -11.38 11.77
N LEU A 97 5.53 -10.84 10.61
CA LEU A 97 5.02 -11.65 9.49
C LEU A 97 6.10 -12.57 8.91
N LEU A 98 7.31 -12.05 8.69
CA LEU A 98 8.43 -12.82 8.12
C LEU A 98 8.90 -13.93 9.06
N GLU A 99 8.88 -13.67 10.38
CA GLU A 99 9.25 -14.61 11.42
C GLU A 99 8.10 -15.56 11.84
N ASN A 100 6.90 -15.36 11.27
CA ASN A 100 5.66 -16.06 11.65
C ASN A 100 5.35 -15.91 13.16
N ASP A 101 5.71 -14.77 13.74
CA ASP A 101 5.44 -14.45 15.15
C ASP A 101 4.04 -13.81 15.30
N ILE A 102 3.04 -14.68 15.43
CA ILE A 102 1.64 -14.28 15.57
C ILE A 102 1.40 -13.44 16.83
N TYR A 103 2.16 -13.70 17.90
CA TYR A 103 2.03 -12.94 19.14
C TYR A 103 2.46 -11.47 18.97
N SER A 104 3.63 -11.25 18.38
CA SER A 104 4.10 -9.90 18.06
C SER A 104 3.21 -9.19 17.06
N LEU A 105 2.74 -9.88 16.03
CA LEU A 105 1.80 -9.35 15.05
C LEU A 105 0.49 -8.89 15.71
N LYS A 106 -0.08 -9.72 16.59
CA LYS A 106 -1.28 -9.36 17.37
C LYS A 106 -1.07 -8.07 18.17
N ASN A 107 0.07 -7.93 18.87
CA ASN A 107 0.34 -6.75 19.67
C ASN A 107 0.49 -5.48 18.82
N VAL A 108 1.11 -5.60 17.66
CA VAL A 108 1.22 -4.50 16.69
C VAL A 108 -0.15 -4.10 16.16
N LEU A 109 -0.99 -5.07 15.79
CA LEU A 109 -2.36 -4.79 15.31
C LEU A 109 -3.21 -4.10 16.37
N LEU A 110 -3.11 -4.51 17.63
CA LEU A 110 -3.79 -3.84 18.74
C LEU A 110 -3.30 -2.40 18.94
N ALA A 111 -2.01 -2.15 18.75
CA ALA A 111 -1.45 -0.79 18.80
C ALA A 111 -1.97 0.12 17.67
N PHE A 112 -2.28 -0.43 16.48
CA PHE A 112 -2.92 0.30 15.39
C PHE A 112 -4.42 0.48 15.58
N ALA A 113 -5.11 -0.55 16.08
CA ALA A 113 -6.57 -0.57 16.15
C ALA A 113 -7.13 0.29 17.29
N GLU A 114 -6.36 0.49 18.39
CA GLU A 114 -6.84 1.14 19.63
C GLU A 114 -8.27 0.70 19.97
N PRO A 115 -8.46 -0.57 20.32
CA PRO A 115 -9.79 -1.15 20.46
C PRO A 115 -10.60 -0.39 21.53
N GLN A 116 -11.83 -0.04 21.20
CA GLN A 116 -12.74 0.69 22.11
C GLN A 116 -13.44 -0.23 23.11
N GLU A 117 -13.38 -1.54 22.89
CA GLU A 117 -14.01 -2.58 23.73
C GLU A 117 -12.98 -3.59 24.22
N ARG A 118 -13.39 -4.43 25.19
CA ARG A 118 -12.53 -5.52 25.68
C ARG A 118 -12.29 -6.55 24.59
N VAL A 119 -11.03 -6.61 24.12
CA VAL A 119 -10.60 -7.58 23.10
C VAL A 119 -10.47 -8.97 23.72
N ASN A 120 -11.06 -9.97 23.07
CA ASN A 120 -10.76 -11.36 23.38
C ASN A 120 -9.44 -11.75 22.73
N HIS A 121 -8.35 -11.67 23.51
CA HIS A 121 -6.98 -11.91 23.02
C HIS A 121 -6.75 -13.33 22.49
N ALA A 122 -7.47 -14.34 23.01
CA ALA A 122 -7.33 -15.71 22.54
C ALA A 122 -7.96 -15.88 21.16
N ARG A 123 -9.16 -15.34 20.98
CA ARG A 123 -9.86 -15.35 19.68
C ARG A 123 -9.09 -14.57 18.63
N LEU A 124 -8.63 -13.36 18.98
CA LEU A 124 -7.83 -12.54 18.06
C LEU A 124 -6.56 -13.26 17.61
N TYR A 125 -5.87 -13.94 18.52
CA TYR A 125 -4.70 -14.74 18.18
C TYR A 125 -5.05 -15.83 17.15
N THR A 126 -6.11 -16.59 17.38
CA THR A 126 -6.57 -17.65 16.46
C THR A 126 -6.97 -17.07 15.09
N ASP A 127 -7.71 -15.96 15.08
CA ASP A 127 -8.14 -15.31 13.83
C ASP A 127 -6.93 -14.84 12.99
N ILE A 128 -5.90 -14.29 13.64
CA ILE A 128 -4.65 -13.86 12.97
C ILE A 128 -3.87 -15.07 12.46
N ASP A 129 -3.73 -16.11 13.28
CA ASP A 129 -3.02 -17.35 12.91
C ASP A 129 -3.69 -18.02 11.69
N ASP A 130 -5.02 -18.11 11.69
CA ASP A 130 -5.80 -18.63 10.56
C ASP A 130 -5.61 -17.79 9.28
N ILE A 131 -5.55 -16.47 9.42
CA ILE A 131 -5.33 -15.56 8.28
C ILE A 131 -3.91 -15.78 7.75
N VAL A 132 -2.89 -15.68 8.58
CA VAL A 132 -1.48 -15.79 8.18
C VAL A 132 -1.18 -17.16 7.58
N SER A 133 -1.65 -18.25 8.22
CA SER A 133 -1.45 -19.63 7.74
C SER A 133 -2.03 -19.86 6.35
N LYS A 134 -3.20 -19.27 6.05
CA LYS A 134 -3.79 -19.34 4.69
C LYS A 134 -2.93 -18.62 3.67
N TYR A 135 -2.37 -17.47 4.02
CA TYR A 135 -1.54 -16.71 3.10
C TYR A 135 -0.15 -17.32 2.90
N VAL A 136 0.47 -17.88 3.94
CA VAL A 136 1.76 -18.60 3.84
C VAL A 136 1.64 -19.87 2.99
N SER A 137 0.47 -20.51 2.97
CA SER A 137 0.21 -21.70 2.15
C SER A 137 -0.16 -21.41 0.69
N MET A 138 -0.37 -20.14 0.33
CA MET A 138 -0.65 -19.71 -1.05
C MET A 138 0.65 -19.44 -1.81
N ASP A 139 0.66 -19.75 -3.11
CA ASP A 139 1.76 -19.36 -4.00
C ASP A 139 1.88 -17.81 -4.03
N PHE A 140 3.10 -17.29 -3.92
CA PHE A 140 3.38 -15.85 -3.92
C PHE A 140 2.75 -15.12 -5.13
N GLY A 141 2.59 -15.81 -6.27
CA GLY A 141 1.98 -15.26 -7.48
C GLY A 141 0.48 -14.99 -7.39
N THR A 142 -0.23 -15.60 -6.43
CA THR A 142 -1.68 -15.41 -6.23
C THR A 142 -2.00 -14.59 -4.98
N MET A 143 -0.97 -14.19 -4.24
CA MET A 143 -1.10 -13.52 -2.94
C MET A 143 -1.45 -12.04 -3.12
N ARG A 144 -2.67 -11.67 -2.74
CA ARG A 144 -3.09 -10.26 -2.67
C ARG A 144 -2.72 -9.67 -1.31
N LEU A 145 -1.57 -9.01 -1.24
CA LEU A 145 -1.06 -8.39 -0.01
C LEU A 145 -2.08 -7.39 0.60
N GLY A 146 -2.81 -6.67 -0.26
CA GLY A 146 -3.85 -5.74 0.19
C GLY A 146 -4.97 -6.44 0.96
N ASP A 147 -5.42 -7.60 0.49
CA ASP A 147 -6.47 -8.38 1.16
C ASP A 147 -5.97 -8.93 2.52
N LEU A 148 -4.70 -9.31 2.61
CA LEU A 148 -4.08 -9.72 3.89
C LEU A 148 -4.12 -8.56 4.90
N ILE A 149 -3.66 -7.39 4.50
CA ILE A 149 -3.64 -6.19 5.36
C ILE A 149 -5.07 -5.84 5.82
N GLU A 150 -6.04 -5.80 4.90
CA GLU A 150 -7.42 -5.49 5.25
C GLU A 150 -8.02 -6.49 6.26
N ARG A 151 -7.76 -7.79 6.07
CA ARG A 151 -8.24 -8.85 7.00
C ARG A 151 -7.58 -8.75 8.37
N LEU A 152 -6.27 -8.51 8.42
CA LEU A 152 -5.55 -8.33 9.67
C LEU A 152 -6.05 -7.11 10.45
N LEU A 153 -6.29 -5.99 9.77
CA LEU A 153 -6.84 -4.78 10.39
C LEU A 153 -8.28 -4.99 10.88
N ALA A 154 -9.11 -5.69 10.10
CA ALA A 154 -10.48 -6.02 10.51
C ALA A 154 -10.49 -6.92 11.76
N ALA A 155 -9.61 -7.92 11.83
CA ALA A 155 -9.46 -8.77 13.01
C ALA A 155 -9.05 -7.95 14.25
N GLY A 156 -8.09 -7.01 14.12
CA GLY A 156 -7.66 -6.13 15.21
C GLY A 156 -8.75 -5.21 15.75
N GLN A 157 -9.76 -4.86 14.95
CA GLN A 157 -10.88 -4.00 15.35
C GLN A 157 -12.03 -4.75 16.03
N GLY A 158 -11.93 -6.09 16.17
CA GLY A 158 -12.97 -6.91 16.80
C GLY A 158 -14.27 -7.07 15.99
N SER A 159 -14.30 -6.58 14.76
CA SER A 159 -15.44 -6.78 13.84
C SER A 159 -15.30 -8.09 13.07
N PRO A 160 -16.37 -8.91 12.94
CA PRO A 160 -16.36 -9.99 11.97
C PRO A 160 -16.11 -9.38 10.59
N ALA A 161 -15.21 -10.00 9.81
CA ALA A 161 -14.77 -9.53 8.51
C ALA A 161 -15.94 -8.92 7.72
N CYS A 162 -15.90 -7.63 7.51
CA CYS A 162 -16.90 -6.91 6.74
C CYS A 162 -16.73 -7.30 5.27
N ASN A 163 -17.53 -8.26 4.80
CA ASN A 163 -17.63 -8.65 3.38
C ASN A 163 -18.43 -7.61 2.56
N TYR A 164 -18.27 -6.33 2.84
CA TYR A 164 -18.98 -5.30 2.08
C TYR A 164 -18.02 -4.51 1.17
N PRO A 165 -18.23 -4.54 -0.15
CA PRO A 165 -17.65 -3.57 -1.05
C PRO A 165 -18.32 -2.21 -0.76
N GLY A 166 -17.70 -1.34 0.01
CA GLY A 166 -18.27 -0.03 0.32
C GLY A 166 -17.90 0.58 1.67
N CYS A 167 -17.04 -0.04 2.48
CA CYS A 167 -16.63 0.50 3.79
C CYS A 167 -15.69 1.72 3.69
N HIS A 168 -15.90 2.58 2.68
CA HIS A 168 -15.12 3.81 2.47
C HIS A 168 -15.56 5.00 3.31
N THR A 169 -16.65 4.91 4.08
CA THR A 169 -17.30 6.11 4.64
C THR A 169 -17.31 6.26 6.16
N ALA A 170 -16.82 5.31 6.94
CA ALA A 170 -17.04 5.34 8.40
C ALA A 170 -15.84 5.79 9.27
N CYS A 171 -14.69 6.14 8.72
CA CYS A 171 -13.51 6.56 9.49
C CYS A 171 -13.11 8.03 9.33
N ALA A 172 -14.04 8.92 9.12
CA ALA A 172 -13.79 10.33 9.05
C ALA A 172 -14.15 11.00 10.39
N LYS A 173 -13.27 10.90 11.39
CA LYS A 173 -13.15 11.94 12.45
C LYS A 173 -11.99 11.59 13.40
N HIS A 174 -11.02 12.48 13.44
CA HIS A 174 -10.08 12.76 14.53
C HIS A 174 -8.69 12.15 14.58
N ASP A 175 -8.23 11.27 13.67
CA ASP A 175 -6.80 10.92 13.73
C ASP A 175 -6.12 11.00 12.35
N HIS A 176 -5.16 11.93 12.23
CA HIS A 176 -4.39 12.16 11.01
C HIS A 176 -3.56 10.91 10.64
N ASP A 177 -2.97 10.25 11.63
CA ASP A 177 -2.17 9.04 11.43
C ASP A 177 -2.99 7.86 10.91
N ARG A 178 -4.22 7.67 11.42
CA ARG A 178 -5.11 6.60 10.94
C ARG A 178 -5.57 6.81 9.49
N ARG A 179 -5.82 8.05 9.09
CA ARG A 179 -6.16 8.37 7.69
C ARG A 179 -5.00 8.05 6.77
N ASN A 180 -3.80 8.49 7.14
CA ASN A 180 -2.59 8.22 6.38
C ASN A 180 -2.32 6.72 6.27
N PHE A 181 -2.49 5.96 7.36
CA PHE A 181 -2.35 4.52 7.35
C PHE A 181 -3.36 3.84 6.43
N LYS A 182 -4.62 4.27 6.43
CA LYS A 182 -5.64 3.74 5.52
C LYS A 182 -5.34 4.06 4.05
N CYS A 183 -4.92 5.29 3.75
CA CYS A 183 -4.48 5.68 2.41
C CYS A 183 -3.26 4.86 1.96
N MET A 184 -2.30 4.62 2.86
CA MET A 184 -1.15 3.76 2.60
C MET A 184 -1.58 2.33 2.24
N CYS A 185 -2.50 1.73 3.01
CA CYS A 185 -2.99 0.38 2.72
C CYS A 185 -3.71 0.30 1.37
N SER A 186 -4.53 1.32 1.03
CA SER A 186 -5.16 1.41 -0.29
C SER A 186 -4.13 1.55 -1.40
N GLY A 187 -3.09 2.35 -1.18
CA GLY A 187 -1.99 2.53 -2.12
C GLY A 187 -1.17 1.25 -2.32
N CYS A 188 -0.82 0.54 -1.24
CA CYS A 188 -0.16 -0.77 -1.32
C CYS A 188 -1.00 -1.76 -2.12
N LYS A 189 -2.32 -1.78 -1.93
CA LYS A 189 -3.22 -2.62 -2.71
C LYS A 189 -3.19 -2.26 -4.19
N SER A 190 -3.26 -0.98 -4.53
CA SER A 190 -3.23 -0.50 -5.91
C SER A 190 -1.93 -0.90 -6.63
N VAL A 191 -0.78 -0.72 -5.98
CA VAL A 191 0.53 -1.15 -6.52
C VAL A 191 0.61 -2.66 -6.65
N ALA A 192 0.17 -3.42 -5.64
CA ALA A 192 0.16 -4.87 -5.68
C ALA A 192 -0.78 -5.43 -6.77
N ASP A 193 -1.98 -4.86 -6.91
CA ASP A 193 -2.94 -5.25 -7.94
C ASP A 193 -2.38 -4.96 -9.35
N PHE A 194 -1.67 -3.84 -9.54
CA PHE A 194 -0.97 -3.55 -10.79
C PHE A 194 0.09 -4.62 -11.09
N ILE A 195 0.95 -4.94 -10.13
CA ILE A 195 2.01 -5.94 -10.29
C ILE A 195 1.40 -7.31 -10.64
N CYS A 196 0.39 -7.76 -9.89
CA CYS A 196 -0.27 -9.03 -10.16
C CYS A 196 -0.96 -9.08 -11.53
N THR A 197 -1.65 -8.00 -11.91
CA THR A 197 -2.46 -7.99 -13.14
C THR A 197 -1.62 -7.86 -14.39
N TYR A 198 -0.57 -7.04 -14.34
CA TYR A 198 0.13 -6.62 -15.55
C TYR A 198 1.56 -7.13 -15.66
N VAL A 199 2.22 -7.41 -14.53
CA VAL A 199 3.61 -7.86 -14.53
C VAL A 199 3.68 -9.39 -14.55
N GLN A 200 2.96 -10.06 -13.65
CA GLN A 200 2.98 -11.54 -13.56
C GLN A 200 2.21 -12.23 -14.69
N SER A 201 1.22 -11.56 -15.30
CA SER A 201 0.52 -12.09 -16.50
C SER A 201 1.31 -11.91 -17.79
N ALA A 202 2.47 -11.27 -17.73
CA ALA A 202 3.31 -11.00 -18.91
C ALA A 202 4.36 -12.09 -19.16
N ASP A 203 4.50 -13.11 -18.30
CA ASP A 203 5.28 -14.29 -18.57
C ASP A 203 4.53 -15.21 -19.56
N PRO A 204 5.17 -15.66 -20.64
CA PRO A 204 4.56 -16.45 -21.70
C PRO A 204 4.19 -17.87 -21.27
#